data_922439a9b96ea35bdf1610c6b89662e3
#
_entry.id   922439a9b96ea35bdf1610c6b89662e3
#
_cell.length_a   1.000
_cell.length_b   1.000
_cell.length_c   1.000
_cell.angle_alpha   90.00
_cell.angle_beta   90.00
_cell.angle_gamma   90.00
#
_symmetry.space_group_name_H-M   'P 1'
#
loop_
_entity.id
_entity.type
_entity.pdbx_description
1 polymer ?
#
loop_
_entity_poly.entity_id
_entity_poly.type
_entity_poly.pdbx_seq_one_letter_code
_entity_poly.pdbx_strand_id
1 'polypeptide(L)'
;MKRAILTVLLLQILVTIFCQDTRKVSLYNPADNAREEISKKIKEAKAEGKYVFIQVGNNACIWCLRFHSFLSTDKMVDSIFRANYVIYHLNTNPENPNEKLLAGYRFPQRFGYPVFLILDGKGELLHTQNSEYLEAGAGYNRKAVIEFLSQWAPKALDPAQYKQR
;
A
#
# COMPACT_ATOMS: atom_id res chain seq x y z
N MET A 1 8.34 43.51 -35.92
CA MET A 1 9.32 42.45 -35.62
C MET A 1 9.55 42.24 -34.10
N LYS A 2 9.86 43.28 -33.30
CA LYS A 2 10.10 43.11 -31.83
C LYS A 2 8.88 42.55 -31.04
N ARG A 3 7.65 42.91 -31.42
CA ARG A 3 6.43 42.43 -30.75
C ARG A 3 6.14 40.94 -31.05
N ALA A 4 6.45 40.45 -32.25
CA ALA A 4 6.28 39.04 -32.63
C ALA A 4 7.29 38.13 -31.94
N ILE A 5 8.53 38.60 -31.72
CA ILE A 5 9.57 37.86 -31.01
C ILE A 5 9.20 37.72 -29.54
N LEU A 6 8.62 38.76 -28.91
CA LEU A 6 8.22 38.73 -27.51
C LEU A 6 7.07 37.73 -27.23
N THR A 7 6.09 37.64 -28.16
CA THR A 7 4.98 36.68 -28.07
C THR A 7 5.44 35.25 -28.25
N VAL A 8 6.40 34.96 -29.12
CA VAL A 8 6.97 33.63 -29.31
C VAL A 8 7.77 33.19 -28.08
N LEU A 9 8.54 34.10 -27.46
CA LEU A 9 9.27 33.82 -26.24
C LEU A 9 8.34 33.51 -25.05
N LEU A 10 7.24 34.28 -24.90
CA LEU A 10 6.23 34.01 -23.85
C LEU A 10 5.52 32.67 -24.06
N LEU A 11 5.26 32.27 -25.31
CA LEU A 11 4.64 31.00 -25.63
C LEU A 11 5.56 29.81 -25.30
N GLN A 12 6.86 29.96 -25.52
CA GLN A 12 7.85 28.92 -25.15
C GLN A 12 8.00 28.73 -23.64
N ILE A 13 7.91 29.81 -22.85
CA ILE A 13 7.95 29.75 -21.38
C ILE A 13 6.71 29.05 -20.84
N LEU A 14 5.52 29.24 -21.43
CA LEU A 14 4.28 28.56 -21.04
C LEU A 14 4.31 27.04 -21.32
N VAL A 15 4.97 26.60 -22.40
CA VAL A 15 5.09 25.18 -22.75
C VAL A 15 6.03 24.45 -21.78
N THR A 16 7.09 25.11 -21.28
CA THR A 16 8.02 24.48 -20.32
C THR A 16 7.44 24.34 -18.93
N ILE A 17 6.45 25.16 -18.55
CA ILE A 17 5.78 25.04 -17.24
C ILE A 17 4.80 23.85 -17.22
N PHE A 18 4.28 23.38 -18.36
CA PHE A 18 3.39 22.23 -18.45
C PHE A 18 4.11 20.88 -18.49
N CYS A 19 5.44 20.85 -18.60
CA CYS A 19 6.24 19.64 -18.46
C CYS A 19 6.58 19.37 -16.98
N GLN A 20 5.60 19.49 -16.08
CA GLN A 20 5.78 19.18 -14.67
C GLN A 20 5.77 17.69 -14.45
N ASP A 21 6.98 17.17 -14.26
CA ASP A 21 7.37 16.19 -13.26
C ASP A 21 6.29 15.11 -12.94
N THR A 22 6.05 14.22 -13.89
CA THR A 22 5.45 12.94 -13.60
C THR A 22 6.49 12.09 -12.84
N ARG A 23 6.83 12.48 -11.61
CA ARG A 23 7.57 11.60 -10.70
C ARG A 23 6.77 10.31 -10.60
N LYS A 24 7.26 9.26 -11.23
CA LYS A 24 6.69 7.93 -11.03
C LYS A 24 6.73 7.66 -9.54
N VAL A 25 5.57 7.55 -8.92
CA VAL A 25 5.46 7.14 -7.52
C VAL A 25 6.11 5.76 -7.41
N SER A 26 7.23 5.68 -6.73
CA SER A 26 7.93 4.42 -6.48
C SER A 26 7.60 3.97 -5.06
N LEU A 27 6.63 3.09 -4.93
CA LEU A 27 6.18 2.51 -3.65
C LEU A 27 7.06 1.35 -3.21
N TYR A 28 7.53 0.57 -4.17
CA TYR A 28 8.25 -0.66 -3.97
C TYR A 28 9.72 -0.45 -4.27
N ASN A 29 10.60 -0.85 -3.35
CA ASN A 29 12.03 -0.82 -3.57
C ASN A 29 12.53 -2.23 -3.94
N PRO A 30 12.93 -2.48 -5.20
CA PRO A 30 13.42 -3.80 -5.60
C PRO A 30 14.77 -4.19 -4.97
N ALA A 31 15.52 -3.23 -4.40
CA ALA A 31 16.78 -3.47 -3.73
C ALA A 31 16.63 -3.89 -2.25
N ASP A 32 15.42 -3.85 -1.69
CA ASP A 32 15.19 -4.20 -0.29
C ASP A 32 15.50 -5.68 0.00
N ASN A 33 16.15 -5.92 1.13
CA ASN A 33 16.06 -7.20 1.80
C ASN A 33 14.72 -7.30 2.52
N ALA A 34 13.71 -7.82 1.83
CA ALA A 34 12.33 -7.84 2.31
C ALA A 34 12.17 -8.51 3.69
N ARG A 35 12.97 -9.54 4.00
CA ARG A 35 12.93 -10.22 5.30
C ARG A 35 13.39 -9.27 6.43
N GLU A 36 14.44 -8.51 6.21
CA GLU A 36 14.93 -7.53 7.18
C GLU A 36 13.95 -6.39 7.36
N GLU A 37 13.40 -5.86 6.26
CA GLU A 37 12.43 -4.76 6.32
C GLU A 37 11.15 -5.18 7.04
N ILE A 38 10.60 -6.37 6.77
CA ILE A 38 9.46 -6.91 7.50
C ILE A 38 9.79 -7.08 8.99
N SER A 39 11.00 -7.56 9.32
CA SER A 39 11.42 -7.67 10.73
C SER A 39 11.46 -6.30 11.44
N LYS A 40 11.90 -5.24 10.76
CA LYS A 40 11.86 -3.86 11.28
C LYS A 40 10.41 -3.41 11.50
N LYS A 41 9.54 -3.67 10.53
CA LYS A 41 8.11 -3.31 10.61
C LYS A 41 7.36 -4.07 11.72
N ILE A 42 7.70 -5.31 11.98
CA ILE A 42 7.15 -6.07 13.11
C ILE A 42 7.55 -5.43 14.46
N LYS A 43 8.82 -5.02 14.61
CA LYS A 43 9.28 -4.33 15.81
C LYS A 43 8.58 -2.98 16.01
N GLU A 44 8.43 -2.20 14.93
CA GLU A 44 7.71 -0.93 14.91
C GLU A 44 6.24 -1.14 15.31
N ALA A 45 5.53 -2.04 14.64
CA ALA A 45 4.14 -2.35 14.92
C ALA A 45 3.92 -2.81 16.37
N LYS A 46 4.79 -3.69 16.87
CA LYS A 46 4.74 -4.15 18.27
C LYS A 46 4.89 -3.02 19.27
N ALA A 47 5.81 -2.08 19.02
CA ALA A 47 6.04 -0.94 19.90
C ALA A 47 4.84 0.03 19.92
N GLU A 48 4.11 0.12 18.83
CA GLU A 48 2.96 1.02 18.66
C GLU A 48 1.60 0.33 18.96
N GLY A 49 1.59 -0.95 19.31
CA GLY A 49 0.35 -1.71 19.50
C GLY A 49 -0.44 -1.91 18.21
N LYS A 50 0.24 -1.91 17.06
CA LYS A 50 -0.33 -2.06 15.71
C LYS A 50 0.00 -3.42 15.10
N TYR A 51 -0.55 -3.68 13.92
CA TYR A 51 -0.20 -4.81 13.07
C TYR A 51 0.58 -4.35 11.83
N VAL A 52 1.27 -5.28 11.17
CA VAL A 52 1.94 -5.00 9.90
C VAL A 52 0.98 -5.28 8.76
N PHE A 53 0.82 -4.29 7.88
CA PHE A 53 0.10 -4.40 6.63
C PHE A 53 1.12 -4.53 5.49
N ILE A 54 1.19 -5.68 4.84
CA ILE A 54 2.06 -5.86 3.68
C ILE A 54 1.22 -5.75 2.41
N GLN A 55 1.52 -4.78 1.57
CA GLN A 55 1.00 -4.69 0.21
C GLN A 55 2.00 -5.37 -0.72
N VAL A 56 1.63 -6.52 -1.27
CA VAL A 56 2.44 -7.28 -2.23
C VAL A 56 2.14 -6.79 -3.64
N GLY A 57 3.18 -6.49 -4.42
CA GLY A 57 3.03 -6.00 -5.79
C GLY A 57 4.31 -5.42 -6.36
N ASN A 58 4.19 -4.48 -7.29
CA ASN A 58 5.33 -3.78 -7.90
C ASN A 58 4.93 -2.39 -8.44
N ASN A 59 5.92 -1.60 -8.86
CA ASN A 59 5.69 -0.24 -9.35
C ASN A 59 4.99 -0.15 -10.72
N ALA A 60 4.85 -1.25 -11.46
CA ALA A 60 4.07 -1.30 -12.71
C ALA A 60 2.60 -1.70 -12.47
N CYS A 61 2.24 -2.12 -11.26
CA CYS A 61 0.91 -2.55 -10.89
C CYS A 61 -0.01 -1.34 -10.68
N ILE A 62 -0.87 -1.04 -11.64
CA ILE A 62 -1.78 0.11 -11.57
C ILE A 62 -2.74 0.04 -10.37
N TRP A 63 -3.25 -1.14 -10.01
CA TRP A 63 -4.12 -1.33 -8.86
C TRP A 63 -3.39 -1.12 -7.53
N CYS A 64 -2.08 -1.45 -7.48
CA CYS A 64 -1.24 -1.14 -6.32
C CYS A 64 -1.12 0.37 -6.08
N LEU A 65 -0.90 1.13 -7.16
CA LEU A 65 -0.82 2.59 -7.11
C LEU A 65 -2.18 3.22 -6.76
N ARG A 66 -3.28 2.69 -7.31
CA ARG A 66 -4.64 3.13 -6.98
C ARG A 66 -4.97 2.92 -5.51
N PHE A 67 -4.58 1.77 -4.93
CA PHE A 67 -4.81 1.51 -3.52
C PHE A 67 -4.04 2.49 -2.63
N HIS A 68 -2.77 2.72 -2.93
CA HIS A 68 -1.96 3.71 -2.22
C HIS A 68 -2.57 5.11 -2.29
N SER A 69 -3.00 5.55 -3.48
CA SER A 69 -3.68 6.83 -3.66
C SER A 69 -4.97 6.89 -2.85
N PHE A 70 -5.78 5.84 -2.88
CA PHE A 70 -7.03 5.75 -2.13
C PHE A 70 -6.79 5.83 -0.61
N LEU A 71 -5.82 5.10 -0.06
CA LEU A 71 -5.44 5.19 1.35
C LEU A 71 -5.06 6.62 1.76
N SER A 72 -4.35 7.36 0.90
CA SER A 72 -3.84 8.69 1.24
C SER A 72 -4.84 9.82 1.03
N THR A 73 -5.88 9.61 0.20
CA THR A 73 -6.84 10.66 -0.17
C THR A 73 -8.16 10.59 0.61
N ASP A 74 -8.61 9.40 1.03
CA ASP A 74 -9.79 9.26 1.88
C ASP A 74 -9.41 9.41 3.36
N LYS A 75 -9.77 10.53 3.95
CA LYS A 75 -9.40 10.89 5.34
C LYS A 75 -9.83 9.84 6.38
N MET A 76 -11.00 9.20 6.20
CA MET A 76 -11.47 8.17 7.13
C MET A 76 -10.65 6.89 7.01
N VAL A 77 -10.38 6.46 5.78
CA VAL A 77 -9.56 5.27 5.51
C VAL A 77 -8.14 5.49 6.01
N ASP A 78 -7.52 6.65 5.72
CA ASP A 78 -6.19 7.01 6.22
C ASP A 78 -6.13 6.99 7.75
N SER A 79 -7.15 7.57 8.42
CA SER A 79 -7.23 7.58 9.88
C SER A 79 -7.29 6.17 10.47
N ILE A 80 -8.17 5.30 9.95
CA ILE A 80 -8.29 3.91 10.40
C ILE A 80 -6.98 3.16 10.13
N PHE A 81 -6.40 3.35 8.95
CA PHE A 81 -5.18 2.67 8.56
C PHE A 81 -4.03 3.03 9.49
N ARG A 82 -3.73 4.32 9.66
CA ARG A 82 -2.63 4.81 10.51
C ARG A 82 -2.81 4.46 11.98
N ALA A 83 -4.06 4.38 12.46
CA ALA A 83 -4.33 4.00 13.84
C ALA A 83 -4.00 2.53 14.13
N ASN A 84 -4.06 1.64 13.13
CA ASN A 84 -4.01 0.20 13.34
C ASN A 84 -2.84 -0.52 12.66
N TYR A 85 -2.18 0.11 11.67
CA TYR A 85 -1.22 -0.59 10.82
C TYR A 85 0.06 0.19 10.57
N VAL A 86 1.14 -0.58 10.42
CA VAL A 86 2.43 -0.14 9.86
C VAL A 86 2.58 -0.80 8.49
N ILE A 87 2.80 -0.02 7.43
CA ILE A 87 2.85 -0.53 6.06
C ILE A 87 4.26 -0.96 5.63
N TYR A 88 4.31 -2.05 4.85
CA TYR A 88 5.45 -2.42 4.01
C TYR A 88 4.98 -2.77 2.60
N HIS A 89 5.69 -2.26 1.58
CA HIS A 89 5.43 -2.58 0.17
C HIS A 89 6.40 -3.68 -0.28
N LEU A 90 5.93 -4.93 -0.32
CA LEU A 90 6.73 -6.09 -0.71
C LEU A 90 6.81 -6.18 -2.24
N ASN A 91 8.02 -5.96 -2.75
CA ASN A 91 8.30 -5.99 -4.19
C ASN A 91 8.25 -7.40 -4.77
N THR A 92 7.72 -7.52 -6.01
CA THR A 92 7.64 -8.76 -6.79
C THR A 92 8.16 -8.59 -8.22
N ASN A 93 9.06 -7.63 -8.46
CA ASN A 93 9.72 -7.50 -9.76
C ASN A 93 10.58 -8.73 -10.08
N PRO A 94 10.82 -9.02 -11.37
CA PRO A 94 11.68 -10.14 -11.78
C PRO A 94 13.10 -10.10 -11.18
N GLU A 95 13.65 -8.90 -10.92
CA GLU A 95 14.97 -8.72 -10.32
C GLU A 95 15.04 -9.16 -8.85
N ASN A 96 13.90 -9.10 -8.15
CA ASN A 96 13.79 -9.53 -6.75
C ASN A 96 12.35 -10.02 -6.47
N PRO A 97 11.99 -11.23 -6.93
CA PRO A 97 10.62 -11.74 -6.88
C PRO A 97 10.19 -12.18 -5.48
N ASN A 98 11.11 -12.29 -4.53
CA ASN A 98 10.86 -12.69 -3.15
C ASN A 98 10.14 -14.04 -2.98
N GLU A 99 10.32 -14.99 -3.91
CA GLU A 99 9.60 -16.26 -4.00
C GLU A 99 9.60 -17.09 -2.70
N LYS A 100 10.78 -17.22 -2.06
CA LYS A 100 10.91 -17.97 -0.79
C LYS A 100 10.12 -17.33 0.35
N LEU A 101 10.06 -16.00 0.36
CA LEU A 101 9.30 -15.24 1.35
C LEU A 101 7.79 -15.41 1.10
N LEU A 102 7.36 -15.29 -0.16
CA LEU A 102 5.97 -15.49 -0.57
C LEU A 102 5.50 -16.93 -0.32
N ALA A 103 6.36 -17.93 -0.51
CA ALA A 103 6.06 -19.32 -0.15
C ALA A 103 5.81 -19.48 1.35
N GLY A 104 6.58 -18.79 2.19
CA GLY A 104 6.37 -18.75 3.65
C GLY A 104 5.01 -18.15 4.03
N TYR A 105 4.48 -17.22 3.25
CA TYR A 105 3.13 -16.65 3.39
C TYR A 105 2.06 -17.41 2.58
N ARG A 106 2.30 -18.68 2.23
CA ARG A 106 1.35 -19.57 1.55
C ARG A 106 0.93 -19.08 0.16
N PHE A 107 1.89 -18.53 -0.59
CA PHE A 107 1.74 -18.13 -2.00
C PHE A 107 0.61 -17.09 -2.23
N PRO A 108 0.65 -15.92 -1.58
CA PRO A 108 -0.41 -14.90 -1.71
C PRO A 108 -0.56 -14.39 -3.15
N GLN A 109 0.51 -14.40 -3.96
CA GLN A 109 0.51 -13.99 -5.37
C GLN A 109 -0.48 -14.76 -6.26
N ARG A 110 -1.02 -15.90 -5.79
CA ARG A 110 -2.09 -16.64 -6.49
C ARG A 110 -3.38 -15.84 -6.66
N PHE A 111 -3.55 -14.78 -5.88
CA PHE A 111 -4.71 -13.87 -5.96
C PHE A 111 -4.47 -12.67 -6.87
N GLY A 112 -3.32 -12.59 -7.56
CA GLY A 112 -2.95 -11.40 -8.32
C GLY A 112 -2.37 -10.28 -7.46
N TYR A 113 -2.29 -9.06 -8.05
CA TYR A 113 -1.72 -7.88 -7.38
C TYR A 113 -2.63 -6.65 -7.48
N PRO A 114 -2.73 -5.85 -6.38
CA PRO A 114 -2.12 -6.13 -5.09
C PRO A 114 -2.81 -7.28 -4.37
N VAL A 115 -2.09 -7.95 -3.50
CA VAL A 115 -2.67 -8.78 -2.44
C VAL A 115 -2.13 -8.27 -1.10
N PHE A 116 -2.98 -8.30 -0.07
CA PHE A 116 -2.63 -7.75 1.24
C PHE A 116 -2.46 -8.84 2.27
N LEU A 117 -1.42 -8.70 3.11
CA LEU A 117 -1.17 -9.60 4.23
C LEU A 117 -1.25 -8.77 5.51
N ILE A 118 -1.89 -9.32 6.53
CA ILE A 118 -1.89 -8.77 7.88
C ILE A 118 -1.06 -9.69 8.76
N LEU A 119 0.00 -9.13 9.38
CA LEU A 119 0.80 -9.83 10.37
C LEU A 119 0.58 -9.20 11.74
N ASP A 120 0.57 -10.03 12.77
CA ASP A 120 0.54 -9.55 14.16
C ASP A 120 1.89 -8.99 14.63
N GLY A 121 1.97 -8.51 15.86
CA GLY A 121 3.19 -8.01 16.49
C GLY A 121 4.29 -9.06 16.75
N LYS A 122 4.03 -10.35 16.42
CA LYS A 122 5.02 -11.43 16.42
C LYS A 122 5.47 -11.82 15.03
N GLY A 123 4.81 -11.27 13.99
CA GLY A 123 5.05 -11.59 12.59
C GLY A 123 4.27 -12.80 12.09
N GLU A 124 3.28 -13.27 12.83
CA GLU A 124 2.40 -14.36 12.40
C GLU A 124 1.38 -13.85 11.39
N LEU A 125 1.16 -14.59 10.31
CA LEU A 125 0.17 -14.25 9.29
C LEU A 125 -1.24 -14.49 9.82
N LEU A 126 -1.97 -13.39 10.04
CA LEU A 126 -3.37 -13.42 10.49
C LEU A 126 -4.34 -13.54 9.32
N HIS A 127 -4.08 -12.85 8.21
CA HIS A 127 -4.99 -12.79 7.08
C HIS A 127 -4.28 -12.50 5.75
N THR A 128 -4.86 -13.06 4.69
CA THR A 128 -4.51 -12.74 3.29
C THR A 128 -5.76 -12.24 2.58
N GLN A 129 -5.77 -10.98 2.17
CA GLN A 129 -6.88 -10.34 1.47
C GLN A 129 -6.61 -10.26 -0.03
N ASN A 130 -7.45 -10.91 -0.84
CA ASN A 130 -7.53 -10.64 -2.26
C ASN A 130 -8.10 -9.24 -2.49
N SER A 131 -7.36 -8.37 -3.21
CA SER A 131 -7.78 -6.99 -3.47
C SER A 131 -9.05 -6.88 -4.30
N GLU A 132 -9.32 -7.85 -5.17
CA GLU A 132 -10.50 -7.88 -6.04
C GLU A 132 -11.81 -7.73 -5.25
N TYR A 133 -11.88 -8.30 -4.04
CA TYR A 133 -13.06 -8.15 -3.16
C TYR A 133 -13.23 -6.76 -2.56
N LEU A 134 -12.24 -5.90 -2.71
CA LEU A 134 -12.26 -4.52 -2.23
C LEU A 134 -12.44 -3.52 -3.37
N GLU A 135 -12.46 -3.98 -4.63
CA GLU A 135 -12.48 -3.13 -5.82
C GLU A 135 -13.92 -2.74 -6.19
N ALA A 136 -14.06 -1.56 -6.80
CA ALA A 136 -15.31 -1.09 -7.41
C ALA A 136 -15.01 -0.14 -8.57
N GLY A 137 -15.50 -0.47 -9.76
CA GLY A 137 -15.26 0.31 -10.98
C GLY A 137 -13.76 0.43 -11.27
N ALA A 138 -13.26 1.66 -11.37
CA ALA A 138 -11.85 1.92 -11.61
C ALA A 138 -11.03 2.16 -10.32
N GLY A 139 -11.56 1.84 -9.14
CA GLY A 139 -10.93 2.11 -7.85
C GLY A 139 -11.36 1.12 -6.78
N TYR A 140 -11.48 1.60 -5.53
CA TYR A 140 -11.79 0.77 -4.37
C TYR A 140 -13.14 1.12 -3.76
N ASN A 141 -13.86 0.12 -3.27
CA ASN A 141 -15.09 0.27 -2.51
C ASN A 141 -14.75 0.74 -1.09
N ARG A 142 -15.09 1.99 -0.79
CA ARG A 142 -14.81 2.63 0.49
C ARG A 142 -15.32 1.81 1.69
N LYS A 143 -16.56 1.31 1.60
CA LYS A 143 -17.18 0.53 2.68
C LYS A 143 -16.43 -0.79 2.89
N ALA A 144 -16.15 -1.54 1.82
CA ALA A 144 -15.44 -2.80 1.90
C ALA A 144 -14.03 -2.64 2.49
N VAL A 145 -13.29 -1.56 2.08
CA VAL A 145 -11.96 -1.29 2.65
C VAL A 145 -12.03 -0.92 4.12
N ILE A 146 -12.98 -0.08 4.55
CA ILE A 146 -13.18 0.26 5.97
C ILE A 146 -13.50 -1.00 6.78
N GLU A 147 -14.41 -1.85 6.30
CA GLU A 147 -14.77 -3.10 6.97
C GLU A 147 -13.57 -4.03 7.10
N PHE A 148 -12.82 -4.25 6.02
CA PHE A 148 -11.61 -5.05 6.03
C PHE A 148 -10.60 -4.53 7.06
N LEU A 149 -10.23 -3.25 7.00
CA LEU A 149 -9.27 -2.65 7.91
C LEU A 149 -9.73 -2.69 9.38
N SER A 150 -11.03 -2.54 9.62
CA SER A 150 -11.57 -2.56 10.98
C SER A 150 -11.65 -3.96 11.56
N GLN A 151 -12.01 -4.97 10.76
CA GLN A 151 -12.17 -6.35 11.20
C GLN A 151 -10.84 -7.03 11.55
N TRP A 152 -9.75 -6.60 10.92
CA TRP A 152 -8.41 -7.15 11.15
C TRP A 152 -7.51 -6.24 12.00
N ALA A 153 -8.07 -5.19 12.60
CA ALA A 153 -7.36 -4.31 13.51
C ALA A 153 -7.03 -5.02 14.85
N PRO A 154 -5.96 -4.62 15.57
CA PRO A 154 -5.57 -5.22 16.84
C PRO A 154 -6.73 -5.30 17.85
N LYS A 155 -7.53 -4.23 17.95
CA LYS A 155 -8.68 -4.19 18.86
C LYS A 155 -9.76 -5.21 18.49
N ALA A 156 -9.98 -5.46 17.19
CA ALA A 156 -11.00 -6.43 16.74
C ALA A 156 -10.61 -7.87 17.06
N LEU A 157 -9.32 -8.16 17.23
CA LEU A 157 -8.82 -9.51 17.56
C LEU A 157 -8.47 -9.66 19.05
N ASP A 158 -8.73 -8.65 19.88
CA ASP A 158 -8.53 -8.72 21.32
C ASP A 158 -9.65 -9.57 21.97
N PRO A 159 -9.32 -10.72 22.59
CA PRO A 159 -10.30 -11.56 23.26
C PRO A 159 -11.12 -10.84 24.33
N ALA A 160 -10.61 -9.75 24.91
CA ALA A 160 -11.34 -8.97 25.90
C ALA A 160 -12.62 -8.32 25.34
N GLN A 161 -12.70 -8.09 24.02
CA GLN A 161 -13.88 -7.55 23.36
C GLN A 161 -15.06 -8.57 23.32
N TYR A 162 -14.78 -9.86 23.47
CA TYR A 162 -15.74 -10.97 23.32
C TYR A 162 -16.06 -11.69 24.64
N LYS A 163 -15.53 -11.21 25.77
CA LYS A 163 -15.94 -11.70 27.08
C LYS A 163 -17.39 -11.28 27.32
N GLN A 164 -18.28 -12.26 27.43
CA GLN A 164 -19.65 -12.03 27.88
C GLN A 164 -19.62 -11.40 29.28
N ARG A 165 -20.36 -10.32 29.45
CA ARG A 165 -20.57 -9.69 30.76
C ARG A 165 -21.47 -10.55 31.60
#